data_0839120d79e316fb6fc788de639d3544
#
_entry.id   0839120d79e316fb6fc788de639d3544
#
_cell.length_a   1.000
_cell.length_b   1.000
_cell.length_c   1.000
_cell.angle_alpha   90.00
_cell.angle_beta   90.00
_cell.angle_gamma   90.00
#
_symmetry.space_group_name_H-M   'P 1'
#
loop_
_entity.id
_entity.type
_entity.pdbx_description
1 polymer ?
#
loop_
_entity_poly.entity_id
_entity_poly.type
_entity_poly.pdbx_seq_one_letter_code
_entity_poly.pdbx_strand_id
1 'polypeptide(L)'
;MMRSHARTVLAVALLLSSAAVAGRQAQSGPADAFNDSHFHLTNYVQEGIDVRQFLKIMGTRVGRSTLFGIPLQQQWSYGNSGEFAPTYYLQSDAPLYYYSFTDASIASAYRSLSREEQARFDPMVTGFNPADMYAVDHIRRVLKTFPGVFTGIGEFSIHKEFVSAKISGETASLTNPALDRILEFAADSGLVVILHNDIDVPFAKADTEPAYLAQMKALLRRHQRTRIIWAHIGLGRIVHPVQVSAEAAERNPAQLQIVESMIADPAFNHVSFDISWDEVAKYAVATPESIARVAATLNRFPDRFLFGTDTVAPAGQAPYYRVFDMWAPVWRLLTPDASLKVRRGNYERIFDEGRRRVRAWEKANVP
;
A
#
# COMPACT_ATOMS: atom_id res chain seq x y z
N MET A 1 -43.24 58.26 -65.38
CA MET A 1 -43.89 58.69 -64.10
C MET A 1 -44.00 57.42 -63.29
N MET A 2 -43.40 57.36 -62.22
CA MET A 2 -43.82 56.79 -60.93
C MET A 2 -42.59 56.26 -60.13
N ARG A 3 -42.55 56.74 -58.96
CA ARG A 3 -41.40 56.67 -58.02
C ARG A 3 -41.26 55.29 -57.38
N SER A 4 -39.99 54.76 -57.39
CA SER A 4 -39.58 53.65 -56.63
C SER A 4 -39.48 54.00 -55.12
N HIS A 5 -40.11 53.21 -54.30
CA HIS A 5 -39.86 53.27 -52.84
C HIS A 5 -39.02 52.02 -52.45
N ALA A 6 -37.78 52.26 -52.12
CA ALA A 6 -36.89 51.25 -51.50
C ALA A 6 -37.39 51.03 -50.08
N ARG A 7 -37.72 49.79 -49.78
CA ARG A 7 -37.95 49.32 -48.40
C ARG A 7 -36.73 48.52 -47.97
N THR A 8 -35.97 49.15 -47.07
CA THR A 8 -34.87 48.52 -46.33
C THR A 8 -35.45 47.43 -45.43
N VAL A 9 -35.12 46.17 -45.75
CA VAL A 9 -35.42 45.04 -44.85
C VAL A 9 -34.23 44.89 -43.95
N LEU A 10 -34.41 45.18 -42.65
CA LEU A 10 -33.45 44.99 -41.60
C LEU A 10 -33.44 43.47 -41.25
N ALA A 11 -32.44 42.75 -41.70
CA ALA A 11 -32.25 41.37 -41.34
C ALA A 11 -31.68 41.31 -39.93
N VAL A 12 -32.52 41.00 -38.94
CA VAL A 12 -32.05 40.65 -37.58
C VAL A 12 -31.53 39.25 -37.64
N ALA A 13 -30.22 39.12 -37.66
CA ALA A 13 -29.53 37.83 -37.48
C ALA A 13 -29.66 37.42 -36.00
N LEU A 14 -30.60 36.51 -35.72
CA LEU A 14 -30.60 35.76 -34.46
C LEU A 14 -29.38 34.86 -34.44
N LEU A 15 -28.36 35.30 -33.75
CA LEU A 15 -27.26 34.42 -33.26
C LEU A 15 -27.83 33.48 -32.21
N LEU A 16 -28.26 32.31 -32.64
CA LEU A 16 -28.45 31.16 -31.77
C LEU A 16 -27.07 30.73 -31.26
N SER A 17 -26.68 31.29 -30.12
CA SER A 17 -25.58 30.74 -29.32
C SER A 17 -26.03 29.35 -28.84
N SER A 18 -25.61 28.33 -29.57
CA SER A 18 -25.58 26.97 -29.12
C SER A 18 -24.62 26.95 -27.91
N ALA A 19 -25.17 27.11 -26.72
CA ALA A 19 -24.49 26.75 -25.51
C ALA A 19 -24.21 25.25 -25.58
N ALA A 20 -23.00 24.90 -26.02
CA ALA A 20 -22.49 23.58 -25.83
C ALA A 20 -22.57 23.31 -24.33
N VAL A 21 -23.46 22.44 -23.93
CA VAL A 21 -23.43 21.78 -22.62
C VAL A 21 -22.14 20.97 -22.61
N ALA A 22 -21.04 21.64 -22.29
CA ALA A 22 -19.83 20.98 -21.88
C ALA A 22 -20.24 20.17 -20.65
N GLY A 23 -20.36 18.86 -20.82
CA GLY A 23 -20.54 17.95 -19.72
C GLY A 23 -19.50 18.33 -18.69
N ARG A 24 -19.94 18.71 -17.51
CA ARG A 24 -19.09 18.86 -16.33
C ARG A 24 -18.42 17.50 -16.15
N GLN A 25 -17.22 17.33 -16.69
CA GLN A 25 -16.31 16.33 -16.19
C GLN A 25 -16.26 16.57 -14.68
N ALA A 26 -16.58 15.53 -13.91
CA ALA A 26 -16.44 15.55 -12.48
C ALA A 26 -15.08 16.18 -12.17
N GLN A 27 -15.09 17.29 -11.42
CA GLN A 27 -13.86 17.98 -11.06
C GLN A 27 -12.97 16.94 -10.42
N SER A 28 -11.88 16.56 -11.11
CA SER A 28 -10.81 15.80 -10.51
C SER A 28 -10.45 16.52 -9.21
N GLY A 29 -10.45 15.80 -8.10
CA GLY A 29 -10.03 16.37 -6.82
C GLY A 29 -8.69 17.09 -6.96
N PRO A 30 -8.24 17.78 -5.90
CA PRO A 30 -7.01 18.56 -5.98
C PRO A 30 -5.88 17.68 -6.52
N ALA A 31 -5.09 18.23 -7.45
CA ALA A 31 -3.91 17.55 -7.99
C ALA A 31 -3.02 17.06 -6.85
N ASP A 32 -2.43 15.88 -7.00
CA ASP A 32 -1.59 15.25 -5.99
C ASP A 32 -2.26 15.16 -4.60
N ALA A 33 -3.51 14.71 -4.54
CA ALA A 33 -4.24 14.56 -3.30
C ALA A 33 -3.55 13.59 -2.32
N PHE A 34 -2.86 12.57 -2.84
CA PHE A 34 -2.08 11.61 -2.05
C PHE A 34 -0.97 10.94 -2.87
N ASN A 35 -0.03 10.31 -2.17
CA ASN A 35 0.86 9.27 -2.71
C ASN A 35 0.42 7.93 -2.14
N ASP A 36 0.48 6.88 -2.97
CA ASP A 36 0.01 5.55 -2.62
C ASP A 36 1.17 4.65 -2.20
N SER A 37 1.29 4.39 -0.89
CA SER A 37 2.36 3.54 -0.36
C SER A 37 2.09 2.04 -0.55
N HIS A 38 0.91 1.66 -1.05
CA HIS A 38 0.51 0.27 -1.08
C HIS A 38 -0.39 -0.04 -2.28
N PHE A 39 0.23 -0.40 -3.41
CA PHE A 39 -0.50 -0.69 -4.64
C PHE A 39 0.04 -1.91 -5.38
N HIS A 40 -0.87 -2.84 -5.71
CA HIS A 40 -0.57 -4.05 -6.45
C HIS A 40 -0.98 -3.92 -7.92
N LEU A 41 0.01 -3.95 -8.82
CA LEU A 41 -0.25 -3.92 -10.26
C LEU A 41 -0.86 -5.23 -10.77
N THR A 42 -0.52 -6.35 -10.13
CA THR A 42 -1.02 -7.68 -10.46
C THR A 42 -1.84 -8.27 -9.32
N ASN A 43 -2.74 -9.18 -9.66
CA ASN A 43 -3.55 -9.94 -8.71
C ASN A 43 -2.85 -11.25 -8.27
N TYR A 44 -3.56 -12.07 -7.53
CA TYR A 44 -3.05 -13.33 -6.94
C TYR A 44 -2.72 -14.43 -7.96
N VAL A 45 -3.20 -14.33 -9.17
CA VAL A 45 -2.85 -15.24 -10.28
C VAL A 45 -1.85 -14.60 -11.25
N GLN A 46 -1.20 -13.51 -10.81
CA GLN A 46 -0.21 -12.74 -11.57
C GLN A 46 -0.74 -12.11 -12.87
N GLU A 47 -2.04 -11.97 -12.99
CA GLU A 47 -2.67 -11.12 -13.98
C GLU A 47 -2.80 -9.71 -13.41
N GLY A 48 -2.76 -8.72 -14.27
CA GLY A 48 -2.79 -7.34 -13.81
C GLY A 48 -3.36 -6.40 -14.83
N ILE A 49 -3.12 -5.13 -14.60
CA ILE A 49 -3.44 -4.06 -15.54
C ILE A 49 -2.17 -3.54 -16.18
N ASP A 50 -2.30 -3.01 -17.39
CA ASP A 50 -1.20 -2.30 -18.04
C ASP A 50 -0.79 -1.07 -17.20
N VAL A 51 0.52 -0.83 -17.08
CA VAL A 51 1.06 0.24 -16.24
C VAL A 51 0.67 1.65 -16.73
N ARG A 52 0.47 1.84 -18.05
CA ARG A 52 -0.03 3.10 -18.60
C ARG A 52 -1.53 3.26 -18.36
N GLN A 53 -2.28 2.15 -18.31
CA GLN A 53 -3.66 2.20 -17.85
C GLN A 53 -3.71 2.61 -16.39
N PHE A 54 -2.81 2.11 -15.55
CA PHE A 54 -2.72 2.54 -14.15
C PHE A 54 -2.38 4.03 -14.04
N LEU A 55 -1.45 4.56 -14.83
CA LEU A 55 -1.19 6.01 -14.89
C LEU A 55 -2.44 6.83 -15.21
N LYS A 56 -3.29 6.35 -16.13
CA LYS A 56 -4.59 7.00 -16.44
C LYS A 56 -5.55 6.93 -15.25
N ILE A 57 -5.56 5.80 -14.53
CA ILE A 57 -6.36 5.62 -13.30
C ILE A 57 -5.88 6.57 -12.19
N MET A 58 -4.58 6.68 -11.96
CA MET A 58 -3.99 7.63 -11.01
C MET A 58 -4.39 9.08 -11.32
N GLY A 59 -4.51 9.41 -12.60
CA GLY A 59 -4.86 10.77 -13.03
C GLY A 59 -3.95 11.84 -12.42
N THR A 60 -4.57 12.96 -12.03
CA THR A 60 -3.89 14.07 -11.35
C THR A 60 -4.03 14.05 -9.83
N ARG A 61 -4.84 13.13 -9.27
CA ARG A 61 -5.05 13.03 -7.81
C ARG A 61 -3.90 12.33 -7.09
N VAL A 62 -3.21 11.42 -7.75
CA VAL A 62 -2.12 10.64 -7.15
C VAL A 62 -0.80 11.14 -7.67
N GLY A 63 0.07 11.57 -6.79
CA GLY A 63 1.39 12.05 -7.15
C GLY A 63 2.32 10.89 -7.52
N ARG A 64 2.53 9.98 -6.59
CA ARG A 64 3.41 8.79 -6.74
C ARG A 64 2.75 7.56 -6.16
N SER A 65 3.18 6.39 -6.62
CA SER A 65 2.71 5.10 -6.10
C SER A 65 3.85 4.10 -6.02
N THR A 66 3.85 3.26 -5.00
CA THR A 66 4.56 1.99 -5.08
C THR A 66 4.03 1.18 -6.25
N LEU A 67 4.85 0.28 -6.75
CA LEU A 67 4.47 -0.59 -7.85
C LEU A 67 5.00 -1.98 -7.56
N PHE A 68 4.14 -2.86 -7.12
CA PHE A 68 4.52 -4.24 -6.88
C PHE A 68 3.47 -5.22 -7.38
N GLY A 69 3.91 -6.43 -7.67
CA GLY A 69 3.04 -7.54 -8.01
C GLY A 69 2.60 -8.29 -6.75
N ILE A 70 1.79 -9.32 -6.96
CA ILE A 70 1.55 -10.34 -5.96
C ILE A 70 2.16 -11.63 -6.50
N PRO A 71 3.24 -12.14 -5.88
CA PRO A 71 3.80 -13.43 -6.26
C PRO A 71 2.89 -14.55 -5.76
N LEU A 72 3.04 -15.74 -6.32
CA LEU A 72 2.38 -16.95 -5.82
C LEU A 72 3.01 -17.42 -4.50
N GLN A 73 3.04 -16.56 -3.51
CA GLN A 73 3.66 -16.83 -2.20
C GLN A 73 2.65 -17.23 -1.13
N GLN A 74 1.37 -17.08 -1.42
CA GLN A 74 0.30 -17.44 -0.50
C GLN A 74 -0.39 -18.68 -1.00
N GLN A 75 -0.56 -19.64 -0.12
CA GLN A 75 -1.19 -20.91 -0.41
C GLN A 75 -2.21 -21.20 0.69
N TRP A 76 -3.40 -21.58 0.26
CA TRP A 76 -4.33 -22.22 1.15
C TRP A 76 -4.29 -23.74 0.95
N SER A 77 -4.28 -24.48 2.04
CA SER A 77 -4.58 -25.89 2.06
C SER A 77 -5.41 -26.22 3.28
N TYR A 78 -6.11 -27.34 3.24
CA TYR A 78 -6.87 -27.83 4.37
C TYR A 78 -6.01 -27.97 5.66
N GLY A 79 -4.77 -28.42 5.51
CA GLY A 79 -3.82 -28.53 6.62
C GLY A 79 -3.42 -27.21 7.25
N ASN A 80 -3.66 -26.08 6.57
CA ASN A 80 -3.29 -24.75 7.06
C ASN A 80 -4.39 -24.08 7.86
N SER A 81 -5.62 -24.14 7.36
CA SER A 81 -6.74 -23.36 7.88
C SER A 81 -8.06 -24.16 7.94
N GLY A 82 -8.00 -25.48 7.78
CA GLY A 82 -9.18 -26.33 7.79
C GLY A 82 -10.16 -25.97 6.65
N GLU A 83 -11.42 -25.81 6.97
CA GLU A 83 -12.49 -25.49 5.99
C GLU A 83 -12.54 -24.02 5.55
N PHE A 84 -11.72 -23.15 6.14
CA PHE A 84 -11.72 -21.72 5.86
C PHE A 84 -10.82 -21.39 4.69
N ALA A 85 -11.29 -21.62 3.47
CA ALA A 85 -10.59 -21.20 2.26
C ALA A 85 -10.81 -19.69 2.03
N PRO A 86 -9.73 -18.88 1.94
CA PRO A 86 -9.85 -17.50 1.49
C PRO A 86 -10.34 -17.46 0.05
N THR A 87 -11.38 -16.68 -0.22
CA THR A 87 -12.07 -16.67 -1.53
C THR A 87 -11.24 -16.13 -2.68
N TYR A 88 -10.15 -15.44 -2.39
CA TYR A 88 -9.26 -14.80 -3.36
C TYR A 88 -7.87 -15.46 -3.48
N TYR A 89 -7.62 -16.52 -2.74
CA TYR A 89 -6.39 -17.32 -2.88
C TYR A 89 -6.65 -18.55 -3.74
N LEU A 90 -5.56 -19.09 -4.31
CA LEU A 90 -5.64 -20.34 -5.03
C LEU A 90 -5.96 -21.49 -4.07
N GLN A 91 -7.03 -22.19 -4.31
CA GLN A 91 -7.36 -23.45 -3.62
C GLN A 91 -6.52 -24.57 -4.18
N SER A 92 -5.34 -24.78 -3.61
CA SER A 92 -4.41 -25.78 -4.11
C SER A 92 -3.43 -26.21 -3.03
N ASP A 93 -3.16 -27.50 -2.95
CA ASP A 93 -2.07 -28.08 -2.17
C ASP A 93 -0.77 -28.17 -2.98
N ALA A 94 -0.78 -27.75 -4.23
CA ALA A 94 0.43 -27.72 -5.04
C ALA A 94 1.45 -26.76 -4.44
N PRO A 95 2.75 -27.11 -4.44
CA PRO A 95 3.81 -26.19 -4.04
C PRO A 95 3.77 -24.92 -4.89
N LEU A 96 3.85 -23.76 -4.24
CA LEU A 96 3.87 -22.48 -4.93
C LEU A 96 5.29 -22.04 -5.21
N TYR A 97 5.47 -21.41 -6.37
CA TYR A 97 6.75 -20.87 -6.78
C TYR A 97 6.87 -19.42 -6.34
N TYR A 98 7.58 -19.18 -5.25
CA TYR A 98 7.84 -17.84 -4.75
C TYR A 98 8.68 -17.01 -5.71
N TYR A 99 9.69 -17.63 -6.29
CA TYR A 99 10.56 -16.96 -7.27
C TYR A 99 9.89 -16.89 -8.63
N SER A 100 8.71 -16.30 -8.63
CA SER A 100 7.90 -16.14 -9.82
C SER A 100 8.44 -15.02 -10.71
N PHE A 101 7.93 -14.96 -11.93
CA PHE A 101 8.30 -13.93 -12.90
C PHE A 101 7.82 -12.51 -12.52
N THR A 102 7.17 -12.34 -11.37
CA THR A 102 6.51 -11.08 -11.00
C THR A 102 7.45 -9.89 -10.99
N ASP A 103 8.67 -10.02 -10.43
CA ASP A 103 9.63 -8.92 -10.37
C ASP A 103 10.12 -8.51 -11.76
N ALA A 104 10.37 -9.47 -12.65
CA ALA A 104 10.75 -9.20 -14.03
C ALA A 104 9.61 -8.52 -14.80
N SER A 105 8.36 -8.91 -14.55
CA SER A 105 7.18 -8.29 -15.14
C SER A 105 7.04 -6.82 -14.70
N ILE A 106 7.15 -6.55 -13.39
CA ILE A 106 7.15 -5.19 -12.84
C ILE A 106 8.30 -4.34 -13.40
N ALA A 107 9.51 -4.89 -13.45
CA ALA A 107 10.66 -4.19 -14.01
C ALA A 107 10.49 -3.86 -15.49
N SER A 108 9.94 -4.79 -16.27
CA SER A 108 9.67 -4.58 -17.70
C SER A 108 8.59 -3.53 -17.91
N ALA A 109 7.51 -3.58 -17.13
CA ALA A 109 6.46 -2.56 -17.15
C ALA A 109 7.02 -1.17 -16.83
N TYR A 110 7.78 -1.04 -15.74
CA TYR A 110 8.42 0.22 -15.36
C TYR A 110 9.40 0.74 -16.43
N ARG A 111 10.25 -0.11 -17.00
CA ARG A 111 11.21 0.27 -18.05
C ARG A 111 10.56 0.68 -19.37
N SER A 112 9.33 0.26 -19.62
CA SER A 112 8.56 0.68 -20.81
C SER A 112 8.09 2.14 -20.75
N LEU A 113 8.15 2.77 -19.59
CA LEU A 113 7.68 4.12 -19.31
C LEU A 113 8.73 5.17 -19.68
N SER A 114 8.30 6.40 -20.00
CA SER A 114 9.18 7.55 -20.08
C SER A 114 9.79 7.89 -18.71
N ARG A 115 10.82 8.73 -18.68
CA ARG A 115 11.44 9.16 -17.40
C ARG A 115 10.47 9.92 -16.51
N GLU A 116 9.59 10.73 -17.08
CA GLU A 116 8.56 11.49 -16.37
C GLU A 116 7.52 10.53 -15.76
N GLU A 117 7.10 9.52 -16.53
CA GLU A 117 6.18 8.49 -16.05
C GLU A 117 6.84 7.61 -14.97
N GLN A 118 8.10 7.22 -15.15
CA GLN A 118 8.89 6.46 -14.17
C GLN A 118 9.00 7.20 -12.83
N ALA A 119 9.11 8.53 -12.86
CA ALA A 119 9.17 9.35 -11.64
C ALA A 119 7.89 9.24 -10.77
N ARG A 120 6.80 8.76 -11.36
CA ARG A 120 5.52 8.50 -10.65
C ARG A 120 5.51 7.19 -9.86
N PHE A 121 6.53 6.35 -9.95
CA PHE A 121 6.54 5.02 -9.36
C PHE A 121 7.77 4.72 -8.54
N ASP A 122 7.56 3.89 -7.51
CA ASP A 122 8.59 3.25 -6.69
C ASP A 122 8.37 1.73 -6.71
N PRO A 123 8.95 1.03 -7.71
CA PRO A 123 8.83 -0.43 -7.81
C PRO A 123 9.46 -1.15 -6.61
N MET A 124 8.83 -2.25 -6.22
CA MET A 124 9.21 -3.07 -5.08
C MET A 124 9.43 -4.53 -5.52
N VAL A 125 10.41 -5.19 -4.95
CA VAL A 125 10.67 -6.63 -5.17
C VAL A 125 9.73 -7.43 -4.27
N THR A 126 8.98 -8.37 -4.83
CA THR A 126 8.04 -9.22 -4.09
C THR A 126 8.22 -10.71 -4.35
N GLY A 127 8.95 -11.08 -5.41
CA GLY A 127 9.06 -12.46 -5.90
C GLY A 127 10.02 -13.35 -5.11
N PHE A 128 10.06 -13.23 -3.79
CA PHE A 128 10.92 -14.06 -2.92
C PHE A 128 10.09 -14.70 -1.79
N ASN A 129 10.65 -15.77 -1.23
CA ASN A 129 10.07 -16.43 -0.07
C ASN A 129 10.74 -15.96 1.23
N PRO A 130 10.03 -15.36 2.18
CA PRO A 130 10.61 -14.91 3.43
C PRO A 130 11.08 -16.02 4.37
N ALA A 131 10.76 -17.29 4.10
CA ALA A 131 11.26 -18.45 4.83
C ALA A 131 12.51 -19.09 4.21
N ASP A 132 12.93 -18.64 3.03
CA ASP A 132 14.09 -19.19 2.33
C ASP A 132 15.37 -18.45 2.73
N MET A 133 16.35 -19.21 3.24
CA MET A 133 17.69 -18.69 3.59
C MET A 133 18.43 -18.08 2.39
N TYR A 134 18.04 -18.38 1.16
CA TYR A 134 18.59 -17.84 -0.08
C TYR A 134 17.75 -16.71 -0.71
N ALA A 135 16.71 -16.24 -0.03
CA ALA A 135 15.89 -15.13 -0.51
C ALA A 135 16.72 -13.87 -0.81
N VAL A 136 17.72 -13.57 0.01
CA VAL A 136 18.65 -12.46 -0.20
C VAL A 136 19.40 -12.57 -1.52
N ASP A 137 19.81 -13.78 -1.89
CA ASP A 137 20.54 -14.00 -3.15
C ASP A 137 19.63 -13.78 -4.36
N HIS A 138 18.35 -14.11 -4.24
CA HIS A 138 17.35 -13.77 -5.25
C HIS A 138 17.15 -12.25 -5.34
N ILE A 139 16.89 -11.57 -4.23
CA ILE A 139 16.69 -10.09 -4.20
C ILE A 139 17.90 -9.39 -4.81
N ARG A 140 19.11 -9.83 -4.44
CA ARG A 140 20.37 -9.29 -5.01
C ARG A 140 20.45 -9.50 -6.53
N ARG A 141 20.05 -10.68 -7.03
CA ARG A 141 20.00 -10.96 -8.48
C ARG A 141 19.01 -10.04 -9.18
N VAL A 142 17.83 -9.85 -8.61
CA VAL A 142 16.82 -8.94 -9.19
C VAL A 142 17.38 -7.52 -9.31
N LEU A 143 18.01 -6.98 -8.26
CA LEU A 143 18.64 -5.66 -8.31
C LEU A 143 19.75 -5.58 -9.37
N LYS A 144 20.58 -6.61 -9.49
CA LYS A 144 21.66 -6.66 -10.49
C LYS A 144 21.14 -6.81 -11.92
N THR A 145 20.03 -7.53 -12.12
CA THR A 145 19.42 -7.73 -13.44
C THR A 145 18.65 -6.51 -13.90
N PHE A 146 18.05 -5.78 -12.98
CA PHE A 146 17.23 -4.61 -13.26
C PHE A 146 17.71 -3.36 -12.52
N PRO A 147 18.98 -2.94 -12.73
CA PRO A 147 19.49 -1.75 -12.05
C PRO A 147 18.67 -0.50 -12.43
N GLY A 148 18.53 0.38 -11.46
CA GLY A 148 17.77 1.61 -11.62
C GLY A 148 16.25 1.47 -11.41
N VAL A 149 15.74 0.28 -11.17
CA VAL A 149 14.29 0.03 -11.09
C VAL A 149 13.77 0.07 -9.63
N PHE A 150 14.18 -0.87 -8.81
CA PHE A 150 13.56 -1.10 -7.51
C PHE A 150 14.01 -0.13 -6.43
N THR A 151 13.09 0.23 -5.52
CA THR A 151 13.33 1.11 -4.39
C THR A 151 13.20 0.37 -3.06
N GLY A 152 12.51 -0.77 -3.04
CA GLY A 152 12.26 -1.53 -1.83
C GLY A 152 11.92 -2.99 -2.08
N ILE A 153 11.52 -3.66 -1.01
CA ILE A 153 10.98 -5.02 -1.00
C ILE A 153 9.62 -5.04 -0.31
N GLY A 154 8.70 -5.85 -0.80
CA GLY A 154 7.34 -5.99 -0.25
C GLY A 154 6.27 -5.37 -1.16
N GLU A 155 4.98 -5.50 -0.87
CA GLU A 155 4.52 -6.17 0.34
C GLU A 155 4.89 -7.66 0.32
N PHE A 156 5.38 -8.15 1.44
CA PHE A 156 5.45 -9.59 1.69
C PHE A 156 4.85 -9.89 3.08
N SER A 157 4.21 -11.06 3.19
CA SER A 157 3.44 -11.43 4.38
C SER A 157 4.15 -12.49 5.20
N ILE A 158 4.09 -12.34 6.52
CA ILE A 158 4.48 -13.38 7.48
C ILE A 158 3.24 -14.05 8.06
N HIS A 159 2.44 -13.32 8.83
CA HIS A 159 1.14 -13.77 9.29
C HIS A 159 0.06 -12.89 8.67
N LYS A 160 -0.87 -13.51 7.96
CA LYS A 160 -1.97 -12.83 7.29
C LYS A 160 -3.22 -13.67 7.38
N GLU A 161 -4.20 -13.23 8.17
CA GLU A 161 -5.49 -13.89 8.34
C GLU A 161 -5.33 -15.40 8.64
N PHE A 162 -5.93 -16.25 7.80
CA PHE A 162 -5.80 -17.72 7.87
C PHE A 162 -4.64 -18.26 7.06
N VAL A 163 -3.92 -17.40 6.36
CA VAL A 163 -2.88 -17.78 5.40
C VAL A 163 -1.56 -17.13 5.80
N SER A 164 -0.50 -17.92 5.75
CA SER A 164 0.86 -17.42 5.91
C SER A 164 1.64 -17.70 4.64
N ALA A 165 2.69 -16.92 4.38
CA ALA A 165 3.63 -17.23 3.30
C ALA A 165 4.27 -18.60 3.57
N LYS A 166 4.26 -19.51 2.59
CA LYS A 166 4.68 -20.91 2.74
C LYS A 166 5.53 -21.40 1.58
N ILE A 167 6.46 -22.26 1.93
CA ILE A 167 7.02 -23.30 1.04
C ILE A 167 6.58 -24.66 1.59
N SER A 168 6.71 -25.72 0.76
CA SER A 168 6.47 -27.11 1.13
C SER A 168 6.89 -27.44 2.55
N GLY A 169 5.92 -27.58 3.44
CA GLY A 169 6.14 -27.93 4.84
C GLY A 169 6.61 -26.79 5.76
N GLU A 170 6.99 -25.65 5.23
CA GLU A 170 7.54 -24.52 5.98
C GLU A 170 6.55 -23.35 6.00
N THR A 171 6.29 -22.79 7.16
CA THR A 171 5.53 -21.57 7.33
C THR A 171 6.48 -20.41 7.64
N ALA A 172 6.32 -19.26 6.98
CA ALA A 172 7.08 -18.08 7.33
C ALA A 172 6.81 -17.68 8.79
N SER A 173 7.85 -17.19 9.47
CA SER A 173 7.80 -16.84 10.88
C SER A 173 8.61 -15.58 11.15
N LEU A 174 8.17 -14.78 12.11
CA LEU A 174 8.92 -13.61 12.61
C LEU A 174 10.22 -13.99 13.31
N THR A 175 10.42 -15.27 13.63
CA THR A 175 11.63 -15.81 14.23
C THR A 175 12.49 -16.60 13.26
N ASN A 176 12.10 -16.69 11.97
CA ASN A 176 12.88 -17.39 10.96
C ASN A 176 14.15 -16.60 10.65
N PRO A 177 15.36 -17.23 10.71
CA PRO A 177 16.63 -16.57 10.42
C PRO A 177 16.73 -16.06 8.96
N ALA A 178 15.94 -16.59 8.04
CA ALA A 178 15.87 -16.05 6.67
C ALA A 178 15.35 -14.60 6.67
N LEU A 179 14.37 -14.29 7.51
CA LEU A 179 13.83 -12.95 7.65
C LEU A 179 14.87 -11.97 8.21
N ASP A 180 15.67 -12.38 9.19
CA ASP A 180 16.77 -11.57 9.72
C ASP A 180 17.76 -11.21 8.59
N ARG A 181 18.15 -12.19 7.75
CA ARG A 181 19.03 -11.93 6.60
C ARG A 181 18.44 -10.97 5.57
N ILE A 182 17.15 -11.10 5.29
CA ILE A 182 16.42 -10.20 4.37
C ILE A 182 16.45 -8.77 4.89
N LEU A 183 16.14 -8.56 6.18
CA LEU A 183 16.11 -7.25 6.79
C LEU A 183 17.50 -6.62 6.92
N GLU A 184 18.53 -7.41 7.22
CA GLU A 184 19.93 -6.95 7.21
C GLU A 184 20.36 -6.50 5.82
N PHE A 185 20.06 -7.30 4.78
CA PHE A 185 20.36 -6.92 3.41
C PHE A 185 19.60 -5.66 2.97
N ALA A 186 18.34 -5.51 3.38
CA ALA A 186 17.57 -4.30 3.12
C ALA A 186 18.21 -3.06 3.78
N ALA A 187 18.73 -3.20 5.01
CA ALA A 187 19.49 -2.12 5.68
C ALA A 187 20.75 -1.73 4.90
N ASP A 188 21.53 -2.72 4.46
CA ASP A 188 22.80 -2.52 3.78
C ASP A 188 22.63 -1.93 2.37
N SER A 189 21.60 -2.38 1.65
CA SER A 189 21.28 -1.88 0.30
C SER A 189 20.45 -0.60 0.31
N GLY A 190 19.81 -0.28 1.44
CA GLY A 190 18.93 0.88 1.59
C GLY A 190 17.52 0.66 1.06
N LEU A 191 17.12 -0.59 0.81
CA LEU A 191 15.76 -0.93 0.40
C LEU A 191 14.75 -0.57 1.49
N VAL A 192 13.65 0.06 1.09
CA VAL A 192 12.47 0.23 1.94
C VAL A 192 11.75 -1.10 2.06
N VAL A 193 11.34 -1.46 3.26
CA VAL A 193 10.62 -2.72 3.52
C VAL A 193 9.16 -2.43 3.81
N ILE A 194 8.25 -3.07 3.08
CA ILE A 194 6.82 -3.12 3.42
C ILE A 194 6.51 -4.54 3.90
N LEU A 195 6.21 -4.66 5.18
CA LEU A 195 5.97 -5.94 5.85
C LEU A 195 4.53 -6.05 6.31
N HIS A 196 3.82 -7.06 5.81
CA HIS A 196 2.51 -7.44 6.31
C HIS A 196 2.67 -8.47 7.43
N ASN A 197 2.21 -8.12 8.59
CA ASN A 197 2.10 -9.05 9.71
C ASN A 197 0.95 -8.64 10.60
N ASP A 198 -0.09 -9.45 10.64
CA ASP A 198 -1.17 -9.27 11.59
C ASP A 198 -0.63 -9.40 13.02
N ILE A 199 -1.09 -8.58 13.94
CA ILE A 199 -0.61 -8.67 15.32
C ILE A 199 -1.17 -9.88 16.06
N ASP A 200 -2.27 -10.46 15.56
CA ASP A 200 -2.98 -11.53 16.23
C ASP A 200 -3.49 -12.62 15.27
N VAL A 201 -3.90 -13.71 15.84
CA VAL A 201 -4.58 -14.80 15.11
C VAL A 201 -6.03 -14.43 14.83
N PRO A 202 -6.62 -14.96 13.75
CA PRO A 202 -8.04 -14.81 13.50
C PRO A 202 -8.88 -15.33 14.69
N PHE A 203 -9.95 -14.61 15.01
CA PHE A 203 -10.85 -14.95 16.13
C PHE A 203 -10.16 -15.04 17.49
N ALA A 204 -9.08 -14.29 17.71
CA ALA A 204 -8.43 -14.20 19.00
C ALA A 204 -9.43 -13.82 20.10
N LYS A 205 -9.22 -14.33 21.30
CA LYS A 205 -10.08 -13.98 22.44
C LYS A 205 -9.85 -12.54 22.85
N ALA A 206 -10.92 -11.85 23.21
CA ALA A 206 -10.83 -10.55 23.85
C ALA A 206 -9.95 -10.64 25.11
N ASP A 207 -9.25 -9.56 25.43
CA ASP A 207 -8.43 -9.41 26.64
C ASP A 207 -7.20 -10.35 26.72
N THR A 208 -6.79 -10.94 25.58
CA THR A 208 -5.51 -11.65 25.49
C THR A 208 -4.46 -10.78 24.81
N GLU A 209 -3.18 -10.95 25.17
CA GLU A 209 -2.10 -10.32 24.43
C GLU A 209 -2.09 -10.86 22.98
N PRO A 210 -1.98 -9.98 21.98
CA PRO A 210 -1.95 -10.43 20.59
C PRO A 210 -0.80 -11.41 20.31
N ALA A 211 -1.12 -12.54 19.67
CA ALA A 211 -0.24 -13.70 19.55
C ALA A 211 1.12 -13.41 18.92
N TYR A 212 1.17 -12.46 17.97
CA TYR A 212 2.39 -12.15 17.22
C TYR A 212 3.08 -10.86 17.67
N LEU A 213 2.47 -10.08 18.58
CA LEU A 213 2.95 -8.75 18.94
C LEU A 213 4.34 -8.77 19.59
N ALA A 214 4.57 -9.70 20.52
CA ALA A 214 5.86 -9.81 21.21
C ALA A 214 6.99 -10.18 20.22
N GLN A 215 6.74 -11.11 19.31
CA GLN A 215 7.69 -11.52 18.27
C GLN A 215 7.97 -10.37 17.29
N MET A 216 6.92 -9.64 16.86
CA MET A 216 7.07 -8.48 15.98
C MET A 216 7.90 -7.37 16.63
N LYS A 217 7.63 -7.03 17.89
CA LYS A 217 8.45 -6.06 18.65
C LYS A 217 9.91 -6.52 18.76
N ALA A 218 10.15 -7.82 19.00
CA ALA A 218 11.50 -8.37 19.07
C ALA A 218 12.24 -8.28 17.73
N LEU A 219 11.56 -8.61 16.62
CA LEU A 219 12.11 -8.46 15.26
C LEU A 219 12.48 -7.00 14.97
N LEU A 220 11.57 -6.08 15.21
CA LEU A 220 11.81 -4.66 14.96
C LEU A 220 12.97 -4.11 15.79
N ARG A 221 13.11 -4.50 17.06
CA ARG A 221 14.25 -4.09 17.90
C ARG A 221 15.59 -4.61 17.38
N ARG A 222 15.64 -5.78 16.76
CA ARG A 222 16.88 -6.31 16.17
C ARG A 222 17.30 -5.56 14.91
N HIS A 223 16.34 -5.02 14.15
CA HIS A 223 16.58 -4.46 12.81
C HIS A 223 16.41 -2.94 12.73
N GLN A 224 16.92 -2.19 13.71
CA GLN A 224 16.76 -0.73 13.78
C GLN A 224 17.41 0.05 12.62
N ARG A 225 18.34 -0.56 11.88
CA ARG A 225 18.95 0.04 10.68
C ARG A 225 18.06 -0.04 9.45
N THR A 226 17.04 -0.88 9.46
CA THR A 226 16.15 -1.15 8.34
C THR A 226 14.97 -0.19 8.37
N ARG A 227 14.65 0.48 7.27
CA ARG A 227 13.45 1.29 7.16
C ARG A 227 12.26 0.36 6.90
N ILE A 228 11.38 0.21 7.89
CA ILE A 228 10.23 -0.69 7.82
C ILE A 228 8.94 0.12 7.83
N ILE A 229 8.06 -0.18 6.88
CA ILE A 229 6.66 0.22 6.87
C ILE A 229 5.85 -1.02 7.27
N TRP A 230 5.19 -0.96 8.41
CA TRP A 230 4.31 -2.03 8.85
C TRP A 230 2.93 -1.84 8.22
N ALA A 231 2.59 -2.75 7.32
CA ALA A 231 1.37 -2.67 6.52
C ALA A 231 0.12 -2.74 7.41
N HIS A 232 -0.90 -1.98 7.04
CA HIS A 232 -2.24 -2.00 7.65
C HIS A 232 -2.23 -1.75 9.16
N ILE A 233 -1.22 -1.04 9.68
CA ILE A 233 -1.00 -0.89 11.14
C ILE A 233 -1.00 -2.21 11.92
N GLY A 234 -0.72 -3.34 11.24
CA GLY A 234 -0.78 -4.68 11.81
C GLY A 234 -2.19 -5.24 12.03
N LEU A 235 -3.20 -4.62 11.43
CA LEU A 235 -4.60 -5.08 11.52
C LEU A 235 -4.85 -6.21 10.52
N GLY A 236 -5.43 -7.32 10.98
CA GLY A 236 -5.96 -8.38 10.13
C GLY A 236 -7.46 -8.22 9.88
N ARG A 237 -7.98 -8.87 8.84
CA ARG A 237 -9.40 -8.78 8.45
C ARG A 237 -10.37 -9.30 9.52
N ILE A 238 -9.97 -10.35 10.21
CA ILE A 238 -10.83 -11.10 11.13
C ILE A 238 -10.32 -10.98 12.57
N VAL A 239 -9.36 -10.13 12.79
CA VAL A 239 -8.91 -9.82 14.13
C VAL A 239 -9.72 -8.67 14.67
N HIS A 240 -10.25 -8.89 15.82
CA HIS A 240 -10.89 -7.91 16.69
C HIS A 240 -11.21 -6.58 16.08
N PRO A 241 -12.25 -6.40 16.22
CA PRO A 241 -13.36 -6.29 15.38
C PRO A 241 -13.27 -5.01 14.65
N VAL A 242 -13.67 -5.11 13.46
CA VAL A 242 -14.49 -4.04 12.93
C VAL A 242 -15.62 -3.86 13.93
N GLN A 243 -15.39 -3.09 14.96
CA GLN A 243 -16.31 -2.93 16.10
C GLN A 243 -17.46 -2.07 15.63
N VAL A 244 -18.60 -2.65 15.60
CA VAL A 244 -19.84 -1.98 15.27
C VAL A 244 -20.49 -1.29 16.46
N SER A 245 -19.92 -1.38 17.66
CA SER A 245 -20.43 -0.69 18.85
C SER A 245 -19.32 -0.02 19.66
N ALA A 246 -19.66 1.10 20.31
CA ALA A 246 -18.75 1.83 21.19
C ALA A 246 -18.26 0.92 22.33
N GLU A 247 -19.15 0.09 22.90
CA GLU A 247 -18.82 -0.86 23.96
C GLU A 247 -17.80 -1.90 23.52
N ALA A 248 -17.91 -2.37 22.28
CA ALA A 248 -16.93 -3.28 21.72
C ALA A 248 -15.59 -2.56 21.40
N ALA A 249 -15.63 -1.28 20.97
CA ALA A 249 -14.45 -0.45 20.77
C ALA A 249 -13.71 -0.14 22.09
N GLU A 250 -14.43 0.00 23.21
CA GLU A 250 -13.83 0.15 24.53
C GLU A 250 -13.10 -1.11 24.98
N ARG A 251 -13.63 -2.30 24.64
CA ARG A 251 -12.98 -3.57 24.98
C ARG A 251 -11.75 -3.86 24.13
N ASN A 252 -11.65 -3.22 23.00
CA ASN A 252 -10.50 -3.41 22.11
C ASN A 252 -9.90 -2.08 21.59
N PRO A 253 -9.56 -1.14 22.49
CA PRO A 253 -8.75 0.02 22.11
C PRO A 253 -7.34 -0.39 21.71
N ALA A 254 -7.05 -1.69 21.78
CA ALA A 254 -5.74 -2.27 21.76
C ALA A 254 -4.93 -1.90 20.51
N GLN A 255 -5.53 -1.83 19.32
CA GLN A 255 -4.76 -1.61 18.10
C GLN A 255 -4.09 -0.23 18.07
N LEU A 256 -4.83 0.85 18.22
CA LEU A 256 -4.25 2.20 18.25
C LEU A 256 -3.36 2.43 19.46
N GLN A 257 -3.70 1.88 20.62
CA GLN A 257 -2.87 1.99 21.83
C GLN A 257 -1.54 1.25 21.64
N ILE A 258 -1.55 0.08 21.02
CA ILE A 258 -0.33 -0.67 20.68
C ILE A 258 0.54 0.17 19.75
N VAL A 259 -0.03 0.71 18.67
CA VAL A 259 0.68 1.56 17.72
C VAL A 259 1.26 2.79 18.42
N GLU A 260 0.47 3.50 19.23
CA GLU A 260 0.93 4.67 20.00
C GLU A 260 2.04 4.31 20.99
N SER A 261 1.93 3.16 21.67
CA SER A 261 2.98 2.69 22.59
C SER A 261 4.30 2.39 21.88
N MET A 262 4.22 1.83 20.69
CA MET A 262 5.39 1.60 19.85
C MET A 262 5.98 2.89 19.29
N ILE A 263 5.16 3.85 18.92
CA ILE A 263 5.63 5.17 18.46
C ILE A 263 6.36 5.91 19.59
N ALA A 264 5.90 5.76 20.82
CA ALA A 264 6.50 6.38 21.99
C ALA A 264 7.84 5.74 22.42
N ASP A 265 8.11 4.50 22.00
CA ASP A 265 9.37 3.80 22.28
C ASP A 265 10.43 4.15 21.20
N PRO A 266 11.55 4.81 21.58
CA PRO A 266 12.62 5.16 20.64
C PRO A 266 13.21 3.97 19.87
N ALA A 267 13.11 2.76 20.41
CA ALA A 267 13.57 1.54 19.73
C ALA A 267 12.85 1.27 18.40
N PHE A 268 11.69 1.91 18.17
CA PHE A 268 10.89 1.75 16.94
C PHE A 268 10.87 3.01 16.04
N ASN A 269 11.81 3.95 16.22
CA ASN A 269 11.87 5.17 15.40
C ASN A 269 12.07 4.91 13.90
N HIS A 270 12.60 3.75 13.53
CA HIS A 270 12.80 3.30 12.14
C HIS A 270 11.53 2.74 11.49
N VAL A 271 10.46 2.52 12.28
CA VAL A 271 9.19 1.95 11.82
C VAL A 271 8.22 3.06 11.47
N SER A 272 7.60 2.95 10.31
CA SER A 272 6.42 3.71 9.91
C SER A 272 5.24 2.75 9.75
N PHE A 273 4.03 3.29 9.78
CA PHE A 273 2.80 2.51 9.71
C PHE A 273 2.01 2.96 8.49
N ASP A 274 1.61 2.04 7.63
CA ASP A 274 0.67 2.43 6.60
C ASP A 274 -0.78 2.18 7.05
N ILE A 275 -1.66 3.08 6.66
CA ILE A 275 -3.10 3.02 6.93
C ILE A 275 -3.87 2.60 5.68
N SER A 276 -3.23 1.80 4.84
CA SER A 276 -3.81 1.23 3.63
C SER A 276 -4.91 0.21 3.94
N TRP A 277 -5.61 -0.24 2.88
CA TRP A 277 -6.66 -1.24 2.92
C TRP A 277 -8.03 -0.73 3.40
N ASP A 278 -9.10 -1.23 2.77
CA ASP A 278 -10.46 -0.83 3.11
C ASP A 278 -10.94 -1.37 4.47
N GLU A 279 -10.35 -2.47 4.97
CA GLU A 279 -10.65 -2.97 6.31
C GLU A 279 -10.13 -2.02 7.39
N VAL A 280 -8.93 -1.43 7.21
CA VAL A 280 -8.43 -0.40 8.12
C VAL A 280 -9.31 0.85 8.07
N ALA A 281 -9.71 1.26 6.85
CA ALA A 281 -10.61 2.38 6.68
C ALA A 281 -11.96 2.15 7.38
N LYS A 282 -12.57 0.96 7.24
CA LYS A 282 -13.82 0.59 7.94
C LYS A 282 -13.67 0.71 9.46
N TYR A 283 -12.55 0.22 10.01
CA TYR A 283 -12.24 0.36 11.43
C TYR A 283 -12.14 1.85 11.84
N ALA A 284 -11.38 2.63 11.08
CA ALA A 284 -11.12 4.03 11.38
C ALA A 284 -12.37 4.90 11.36
N VAL A 285 -13.34 4.60 10.50
CA VAL A 285 -14.57 5.39 10.31
C VAL A 285 -15.83 4.71 10.85
N ALA A 286 -15.69 3.67 11.67
CA ALA A 286 -16.80 2.88 12.17
C ALA A 286 -17.78 3.69 13.03
N THR A 287 -17.28 4.60 13.86
CA THR A 287 -18.08 5.46 14.75
C THR A 287 -17.50 6.88 14.80
N PRO A 288 -18.26 7.88 15.24
CA PRO A 288 -17.71 9.24 15.47
C PRO A 288 -16.51 9.22 16.43
N GLU A 289 -16.53 8.38 17.46
CA GLU A 289 -15.47 8.25 18.45
C GLU A 289 -14.20 7.67 17.80
N SER A 290 -14.33 6.63 16.97
CA SER A 290 -13.18 6.05 16.25
C SER A 290 -12.57 7.06 15.27
N ILE A 291 -13.40 7.82 14.54
CA ILE A 291 -12.94 8.91 13.67
C ILE A 291 -12.13 9.94 14.45
N ALA A 292 -12.67 10.43 15.58
CA ALA A 292 -12.00 11.41 16.43
C ALA A 292 -10.69 10.85 17.01
N ARG A 293 -10.71 9.60 17.48
CA ARG A 293 -9.55 8.93 18.07
C ARG A 293 -8.43 8.73 17.05
N VAL A 294 -8.77 8.23 15.86
CA VAL A 294 -7.80 8.04 14.76
C VAL A 294 -7.22 9.39 14.32
N ALA A 295 -8.06 10.41 14.12
CA ALA A 295 -7.59 11.73 13.76
C ALA A 295 -6.66 12.34 14.82
N ALA A 296 -6.96 12.14 16.10
CA ALA A 296 -6.10 12.60 17.20
C ALA A 296 -4.72 11.90 17.15
N THR A 297 -4.67 10.59 16.91
CA THR A 297 -3.43 9.84 16.78
C THR A 297 -2.59 10.33 15.60
N LEU A 298 -3.21 10.51 14.41
CA LEU A 298 -2.53 11.02 13.22
C LEU A 298 -2.02 12.45 13.41
N ASN A 299 -2.79 13.32 14.07
CA ASN A 299 -2.37 14.68 14.40
C ASN A 299 -1.20 14.72 15.40
N ARG A 300 -1.19 13.80 16.36
CA ARG A 300 -0.14 13.71 17.38
C ARG A 300 1.18 13.16 16.83
N PHE A 301 1.11 12.22 15.87
CA PHE A 301 2.28 11.52 15.35
C PHE A 301 2.34 11.56 13.80
N PRO A 302 2.25 12.74 13.19
CA PRO A 302 2.05 12.87 11.76
C PRO A 302 3.20 12.29 10.91
N ASP A 303 4.41 12.21 11.45
CA ASP A 303 5.61 11.73 10.74
C ASP A 303 5.71 10.20 10.67
N ARG A 304 4.79 9.47 11.29
CA ARG A 304 4.86 8.02 11.46
C ARG A 304 3.91 7.25 10.54
N PHE A 305 2.95 7.91 9.90
CA PHE A 305 1.91 7.27 9.11
C PHE A 305 2.02 7.61 7.63
N LEU A 306 1.72 6.63 6.78
CA LEU A 306 1.58 6.78 5.34
C LEU A 306 0.19 6.31 4.91
N PHE A 307 -0.36 6.98 3.90
CA PHE A 307 -1.57 6.50 3.25
C PHE A 307 -1.20 5.57 2.09
N GLY A 308 -1.99 4.51 1.90
CA GLY A 308 -1.97 3.61 0.77
C GLY A 308 -3.37 3.09 0.46
N THR A 309 -3.58 2.54 -0.72
CA THR A 309 -4.90 2.01 -1.10
C THR A 309 -5.06 0.52 -0.83
N ASP A 310 -4.00 -0.25 -0.91
CA ASP A 310 -4.01 -1.72 -0.98
C ASP A 310 -4.92 -2.22 -2.12
N THR A 311 -5.00 -1.43 -3.18
CA THR A 311 -5.83 -1.80 -4.33
C THR A 311 -5.07 -2.74 -5.25
N VAL A 312 -5.75 -3.81 -5.67
CA VAL A 312 -5.19 -4.85 -6.53
C VAL A 312 -5.81 -4.72 -7.92
N ALA A 313 -4.98 -4.44 -8.93
CA ALA A 313 -5.35 -4.40 -10.36
C ALA A 313 -6.74 -3.76 -10.63
N PRO A 314 -6.99 -2.51 -10.23
CA PRO A 314 -8.32 -1.90 -10.28
C PRO A 314 -8.80 -1.70 -11.72
N ALA A 315 -10.09 -1.92 -11.96
CA ALA A 315 -10.70 -1.71 -13.28
C ALA A 315 -10.83 -0.24 -13.70
N GLY A 316 -10.67 0.72 -12.77
CA GLY A 316 -10.81 2.14 -13.06
C GLY A 316 -10.62 3.03 -11.81
N GLN A 317 -10.88 4.32 -11.98
CA GLN A 317 -10.66 5.33 -10.93
C GLN A 317 -11.54 5.15 -9.69
N ALA A 318 -12.82 4.84 -9.87
CA ALA A 318 -13.76 4.73 -8.75
C ALA A 318 -13.35 3.65 -7.73
N PRO A 319 -13.08 2.39 -8.13
CA PRO A 319 -12.57 1.39 -7.19
C PRO A 319 -11.21 1.76 -6.62
N TYR A 320 -10.34 2.42 -7.38
CA TYR A 320 -9.02 2.82 -6.90
C TYR A 320 -9.08 3.91 -5.84
N TYR A 321 -9.91 4.93 -6.03
CA TYR A 321 -10.02 6.01 -5.04
C TYR A 321 -10.89 5.67 -3.84
N ARG A 322 -11.63 4.57 -3.87
CA ARG A 322 -12.59 4.20 -2.83
C ARG A 322 -12.00 4.26 -1.42
N VAL A 323 -10.81 3.69 -1.22
CA VAL A 323 -10.18 3.68 0.10
C VAL A 323 -9.83 5.09 0.57
N PHE A 324 -9.28 5.94 -0.32
CA PHE A 324 -8.99 7.33 0.02
C PHE A 324 -10.27 8.10 0.39
N ASP A 325 -11.34 7.87 -0.37
CA ASP A 325 -12.61 8.55 -0.14
C ASP A 325 -13.31 8.07 1.14
N MET A 326 -13.14 6.80 1.55
CA MET A 326 -13.59 6.29 2.85
C MET A 326 -12.98 7.03 4.04
N TRP A 327 -11.74 7.46 3.92
CA TRP A 327 -11.04 8.22 4.95
C TRP A 327 -11.51 9.69 5.06
N ALA A 328 -12.42 10.16 4.21
CA ALA A 328 -12.84 11.56 4.19
C ALA A 328 -13.29 12.13 5.55
N PRO A 329 -13.98 11.39 6.45
CA PRO A 329 -14.31 11.90 7.77
C PRO A 329 -13.05 12.21 8.62
N VAL A 330 -12.02 11.38 8.53
CA VAL A 330 -10.75 11.57 9.25
C VAL A 330 -9.97 12.74 8.64
N TRP A 331 -9.88 12.81 7.30
CA TRP A 331 -9.16 13.90 6.61
C TRP A 331 -9.61 15.29 7.04
N ARG A 332 -10.92 15.47 7.33
CA ARG A 332 -11.49 16.74 7.76
C ARG A 332 -11.03 17.20 9.15
N LEU A 333 -10.57 16.26 9.99
CA LEU A 333 -10.14 16.50 11.35
C LEU A 333 -8.62 16.64 11.49
N LEU A 334 -7.87 16.40 10.41
CA LEU A 334 -6.43 16.57 10.44
C LEU A 334 -6.03 18.03 10.36
N THR A 335 -4.97 18.35 11.10
CA THR A 335 -4.25 19.62 10.88
C THR A 335 -3.65 19.65 9.47
N PRO A 336 -3.40 20.84 8.89
CA PRO A 336 -2.77 20.93 7.57
C PRO A 336 -1.44 20.18 7.48
N ASP A 337 -0.61 20.24 8.52
CA ASP A 337 0.68 19.53 8.61
C ASP A 337 0.48 18.01 8.61
N ALA A 338 -0.38 17.49 9.47
CA ALA A 338 -0.66 16.06 9.54
C ALA A 338 -1.27 15.54 8.22
N SER A 339 -2.20 16.29 7.64
CA SER A 339 -2.81 15.95 6.36
C SER A 339 -1.75 15.86 5.24
N LEU A 340 -0.85 16.84 5.14
CA LEU A 340 0.21 16.85 4.15
C LEU A 340 1.17 15.66 4.35
N LYS A 341 1.64 15.43 5.58
CA LYS A 341 2.61 14.39 5.90
C LYS A 341 2.06 12.99 5.67
N VAL A 342 0.88 12.69 6.21
CA VAL A 342 0.26 11.35 6.11
C VAL A 342 -0.11 11.03 4.67
N ARG A 343 -0.66 11.99 3.95
CA ARG A 343 -1.11 11.76 2.57
C ARG A 343 0.02 11.75 1.55
N ARG A 344 1.15 12.46 1.80
CA ARG A 344 2.21 12.63 0.81
C ARG A 344 3.63 12.68 1.39
N GLY A 345 3.87 13.57 2.33
CA GLY A 345 5.22 13.97 2.72
C GLY A 345 6.05 12.81 3.29
N ASN A 346 5.45 11.91 4.06
CA ASN A 346 6.16 10.75 4.60
C ASN A 346 6.54 9.75 3.51
N TYR A 347 5.65 9.54 2.52
CA TYR A 347 5.98 8.75 1.34
C TYR A 347 7.21 9.33 0.64
N GLU A 348 7.17 10.60 0.28
CA GLU A 348 8.25 11.29 -0.43
C GLU A 348 9.57 11.17 0.34
N ARG A 349 9.55 11.49 1.61
CA ARG A 349 10.75 11.39 2.49
C ARG A 349 11.34 9.99 2.53
N ILE A 350 10.51 8.96 2.71
CA ILE A 350 10.98 7.57 2.89
C ILE A 350 11.46 7.00 1.56
N PHE A 351 10.68 7.14 0.49
CA PHE A 351 11.01 6.54 -0.79
C PHE A 351 12.11 7.30 -1.54
N ASP A 352 12.24 8.61 -1.36
CA ASP A 352 13.36 9.37 -1.95
C ASP A 352 14.69 8.98 -1.28
N GLU A 353 14.71 8.83 0.04
CA GLU A 353 15.88 8.33 0.74
C GLU A 353 16.21 6.89 0.33
N GLY A 354 15.22 6.01 0.30
CA GLY A 354 15.38 4.62 -0.14
C GLY A 354 15.95 4.55 -1.55
N ARG A 355 15.33 5.26 -2.50
CA ARG A 355 15.80 5.34 -3.89
C ARG A 355 17.25 5.79 -3.97
N ARG A 356 17.62 6.86 -3.29
CA ARG A 356 18.99 7.37 -3.28
C ARG A 356 19.98 6.33 -2.75
N ARG A 357 19.64 5.64 -1.66
CA ARG A 357 20.50 4.62 -1.04
C ARG A 357 20.66 3.40 -1.93
N VAL A 358 19.56 2.89 -2.49
CA VAL A 358 19.61 1.73 -3.40
C VAL A 358 20.47 2.07 -4.64
N ARG A 359 20.32 3.25 -5.23
CA ARG A 359 21.16 3.66 -6.38
C ARG A 359 22.64 3.74 -5.99
N ALA A 360 22.96 4.18 -4.78
CA ALA A 360 24.36 4.16 -4.29
C ALA A 360 24.89 2.72 -4.13
N TRP A 361 24.06 1.82 -3.60
CA TRP A 361 24.41 0.40 -3.49
C TRP A 361 24.60 -0.24 -4.88
N GLU A 362 23.70 -0.01 -5.82
CA GLU A 362 23.81 -0.50 -7.20
C GLU A 362 25.12 -0.03 -7.85
N LYS A 363 25.44 1.26 -7.73
CA LYS A 363 26.68 1.82 -8.28
C LYS A 363 27.95 1.11 -7.76
N ALA A 364 27.89 0.61 -6.52
CA ALA A 364 29.01 -0.08 -5.89
C ALA A 364 29.04 -1.59 -6.16
N ASN A 365 27.91 -2.21 -6.55
CA ASN A 365 27.76 -3.67 -6.59
C ASN A 365 27.30 -4.21 -7.96
N VAL A 366 26.91 -3.36 -8.87
CA VAL A 366 26.50 -3.74 -10.23
C VAL A 366 27.60 -3.25 -11.19
N PRO A 367 28.18 -4.13 -12.00
CA PRO A 367 29.26 -3.78 -12.93
C PRO A 367 28.80 -2.83 -14.05
#